data_ada7a370f1dcf049a823e2071a8acd0e
#
_entry.id   ada7a370f1dcf049a823e2071a8acd0e
#
_cell.length_a   1.000
_cell.length_b   1.000
_cell.length_c   1.000
_cell.angle_alpha   90.00
_cell.angle_beta   90.00
_cell.angle_gamma   90.00
#
_symmetry.space_group_name_H-M   'P 1'
#
loop_
_entity.id
_entity.type
_entity.pdbx_description
1 polymer ?
#
loop_
_entity_poly.entity_id
_entity_poly.type
_entity_poly.pdbx_seq_one_letter_code
_entity_poly.pdbx_strand_id
1 'polypeptide(L)'
;MPDIRLVALDLDGTVFNDEKEITPRTLEAIRVAIAKGVDVIPATGRVASGVPEAFLRIPGVRYALTSNGASVVELSTGKPLVNLPFDAALASDIYDIVAATGGAMGIFIGGKAYTDYFGANDGLALMPPALRRYLRDSRIVVDDMHAVFAAHPHEVEK
;
A
#
# COMPACT_ATOMS: atom_id res chain seq x y z
N MET A 1 -5.70 -10.84 32.12
CA MET A 1 -4.95 -10.37 30.92
C MET A 1 -5.93 -9.51 30.11
N PRO A 2 -5.48 -8.45 29.45
CA PRO A 2 -6.38 -7.71 28.55
C PRO A 2 -6.94 -8.64 27.49
N ASP A 3 -8.22 -8.45 27.15
CA ASP A 3 -8.88 -9.21 26.09
C ASP A 3 -8.46 -8.62 24.74
N ILE A 4 -7.48 -9.27 24.10
CA ILE A 4 -6.98 -8.84 22.76
C ILE A 4 -7.97 -9.35 21.74
N ARG A 5 -8.64 -8.44 21.02
CA ARG A 5 -9.61 -8.76 19.99
C ARG A 5 -9.16 -8.44 18.57
N LEU A 6 -8.09 -7.65 18.42
CA LEU A 6 -7.52 -7.29 17.15
C LEU A 6 -5.99 -7.26 17.24
N VAL A 7 -5.34 -7.78 16.21
CA VAL A 7 -3.88 -7.71 16.00
C VAL A 7 -3.62 -7.13 14.62
N ALA A 8 -2.95 -5.99 14.58
CA ALA A 8 -2.45 -5.38 13.35
C ALA A 8 -1.00 -5.80 13.12
N LEU A 9 -0.70 -6.35 11.96
CA LEU A 9 0.61 -6.89 11.61
C LEU A 9 1.21 -6.13 10.45
N ASP A 10 2.38 -5.54 10.65
CA ASP A 10 3.19 -5.06 9.55
C ASP A 10 3.67 -6.23 8.68
N LEU A 11 3.81 -5.99 7.38
CA LEU A 11 4.11 -7.03 6.41
C LEU A 11 5.60 -7.15 6.12
N ASP A 12 6.20 -6.07 5.63
CA ASP A 12 7.56 -6.09 5.09
C ASP A 12 8.59 -6.04 6.22
N GLY A 13 9.35 -7.13 6.41
CA GLY A 13 10.31 -7.27 7.51
C GLY A 13 9.70 -7.71 8.85
N THR A 14 8.40 -8.01 8.89
CA THR A 14 7.70 -8.49 10.11
C THR A 14 7.02 -9.83 9.86
N VAL A 15 5.99 -9.87 9.00
CA VAL A 15 5.28 -11.11 8.64
C VAL A 15 6.01 -11.87 7.56
N PHE A 16 6.54 -11.15 6.57
CA PHE A 16 7.34 -11.72 5.49
C PHE A 16 8.82 -11.79 5.87
N ASN A 17 9.44 -12.94 5.59
CA ASN A 17 10.88 -13.12 5.65
C ASN A 17 11.59 -12.40 4.47
N ASP A 18 12.91 -12.57 4.36
CA ASP A 18 13.71 -11.95 3.30
C ASP A 18 13.33 -12.47 1.89
N GLU A 19 12.82 -13.70 1.81
CA GLU A 19 12.32 -14.32 0.58
C GLU A 19 10.89 -13.88 0.22
N LYS A 20 10.29 -12.96 1.03
CA LYS A 20 8.92 -12.49 0.89
C LYS A 20 7.86 -13.58 1.07
N GLU A 21 8.16 -14.55 1.91
CA GLU A 21 7.27 -15.65 2.26
C GLU A 21 6.80 -15.54 3.72
N ILE A 22 5.59 -16.05 4.00
CA ILE A 22 5.09 -16.23 5.36
C ILE A 22 5.56 -17.60 5.85
N THR A 23 6.36 -17.62 6.90
CA THR A 23 6.85 -18.91 7.43
C THR A 23 5.70 -19.76 7.96
N PRO A 24 5.81 -21.12 7.93
CA PRO A 24 4.78 -22.00 8.48
C PRO A 24 4.43 -21.68 9.93
N ARG A 25 5.42 -21.27 10.75
CA ARG A 25 5.23 -20.90 12.15
C ARG A 25 4.40 -19.62 12.29
N THR A 26 4.68 -18.60 11.48
CA THR A 26 3.94 -17.34 11.45
C THR A 26 2.50 -17.60 10.99
N LEU A 27 2.33 -18.37 9.93
CA LEU A 27 1.01 -18.72 9.40
C LEU A 27 0.15 -19.47 10.44
N GLU A 28 0.73 -20.40 11.17
CA GLU A 28 0.04 -21.14 12.23
C GLU A 28 -0.36 -20.21 13.39
N ALA A 29 0.52 -19.30 13.82
CA ALA A 29 0.22 -18.32 14.86
C ALA A 29 -0.97 -17.43 14.47
N ILE A 30 -1.02 -16.97 13.23
CA ILE A 30 -2.14 -16.18 12.69
C ILE A 30 -3.43 -17.01 12.73
N ARG A 31 -3.42 -18.25 12.25
CA ARG A 31 -4.58 -19.14 12.25
C ARG A 31 -5.12 -19.41 13.66
N VAL A 32 -4.22 -19.65 14.62
CA VAL A 32 -4.58 -19.87 16.03
C VAL A 32 -5.22 -18.62 16.64
N ALA A 33 -4.70 -17.43 16.33
CA ALA A 33 -5.29 -16.17 16.79
C ALA A 33 -6.71 -15.99 16.23
N ILE A 34 -6.90 -16.20 14.94
CA ILE A 34 -8.21 -16.11 14.27
C ILE A 34 -9.18 -17.15 14.86
N ALA A 35 -8.75 -18.40 15.09
CA ALA A 35 -9.59 -19.44 15.69
C ALA A 35 -10.04 -19.11 17.11
N LYS A 36 -9.32 -18.25 17.83
CA LYS A 36 -9.70 -17.69 19.14
C LYS A 36 -10.61 -16.47 19.06
N GLY A 37 -11.06 -16.08 17.87
CA GLY A 37 -11.93 -14.92 17.68
C GLY A 37 -11.19 -13.58 17.62
N VAL A 38 -9.86 -13.59 17.43
CA VAL A 38 -9.07 -12.37 17.25
C VAL A 38 -9.08 -11.98 15.78
N ASP A 39 -9.43 -10.74 15.48
CA ASP A 39 -9.26 -10.18 14.13
C ASP A 39 -7.78 -9.94 13.87
N VAL A 40 -7.25 -10.54 12.80
CA VAL A 40 -5.86 -10.30 12.37
C VAL A 40 -5.92 -9.55 11.06
N ILE A 41 -5.29 -8.37 11.00
CA ILE A 41 -5.26 -7.50 9.83
C ILE A 41 -3.83 -7.16 9.43
N PRO A 42 -3.50 -7.09 8.14
CA PRO A 42 -2.26 -6.47 7.69
C PRO A 42 -2.35 -4.95 7.92
N ALA A 43 -1.26 -4.35 8.39
CA ALA A 43 -1.10 -2.91 8.52
C ALA A 43 0.15 -2.51 7.75
N THR A 44 -0.02 -1.86 6.59
CA THR A 44 1.06 -1.69 5.63
C THR A 44 1.05 -0.32 4.96
N GLY A 45 2.24 0.13 4.54
CA GLY A 45 2.36 1.30 3.65
C GLY A 45 1.96 1.04 2.20
N ARG A 46 1.61 -0.19 1.84
CA ARG A 46 1.15 -0.55 0.50
C ARG A 46 -0.28 -0.07 0.26
N VAL A 47 -0.63 0.17 -0.99
CA VAL A 47 -2.04 0.32 -1.41
C VAL A 47 -2.78 -1.01 -1.31
N ALA A 48 -4.11 -0.96 -1.33
CA ALA A 48 -4.95 -2.16 -1.25
C ALA A 48 -4.59 -3.22 -2.31
N SER A 49 -4.36 -2.79 -3.55
CA SER A 49 -3.94 -3.69 -4.64
C SER A 49 -2.53 -4.27 -4.47
N GLY A 50 -1.73 -3.70 -3.57
CA GLY A 50 -0.35 -4.13 -3.27
C GLY A 50 -0.25 -5.07 -2.07
N VAL A 51 -1.35 -5.42 -1.41
CA VAL A 51 -1.34 -6.41 -0.32
C VAL A 51 -1.08 -7.80 -0.92
N PRO A 52 -0.04 -8.53 -0.46
CA PRO A 52 0.34 -9.81 -1.07
C PRO A 52 -0.76 -10.87 -0.94
N GLU A 53 -1.01 -11.57 -2.03
CA GLU A 53 -2.02 -12.62 -2.11
C GLU A 53 -1.82 -13.73 -1.06
N ALA A 54 -0.57 -14.03 -0.72
CA ALA A 54 -0.23 -14.98 0.34
C ALA A 54 -0.88 -14.63 1.69
N PHE A 55 -1.04 -13.33 2.00
CA PHE A 55 -1.73 -12.88 3.20
C PHE A 55 -3.27 -12.90 3.00
N LEU A 56 -3.74 -12.48 1.83
CA LEU A 56 -5.17 -12.43 1.50
C LEU A 56 -5.83 -13.82 1.50
N ARG A 57 -5.06 -14.87 1.21
CA ARG A 57 -5.52 -16.26 1.21
C ARG A 57 -5.63 -16.88 2.60
N ILE A 58 -5.23 -16.20 3.67
CA ILE A 58 -5.36 -16.73 5.04
C ILE A 58 -6.84 -16.70 5.43
N PRO A 59 -7.48 -17.85 5.69
CA PRO A 59 -8.89 -17.87 6.07
C PRO A 59 -9.15 -17.07 7.35
N GLY A 60 -10.17 -16.20 7.29
CA GLY A 60 -10.56 -15.34 8.41
C GLY A 60 -9.89 -13.95 8.44
N VAL A 61 -8.94 -13.67 7.56
CA VAL A 61 -8.47 -12.30 7.32
C VAL A 61 -9.53 -11.58 6.48
N ARG A 62 -10.12 -10.54 7.06
CA ARG A 62 -11.27 -9.85 6.47
C ARG A 62 -10.98 -8.43 6.02
N TYR A 63 -10.05 -7.77 6.67
CA TYR A 63 -9.75 -6.35 6.50
C TYR A 63 -8.26 -6.13 6.31
N ALA A 64 -7.90 -5.00 5.71
CA ALA A 64 -6.52 -4.53 5.61
C ALA A 64 -6.45 -3.03 5.92
N LEU A 65 -5.46 -2.63 6.73
CA LEU A 65 -5.07 -1.25 6.94
C LEU A 65 -3.96 -0.94 5.94
N THR A 66 -4.20 -0.01 5.02
CA THR A 66 -3.35 0.27 3.86
C THR A 66 -2.95 1.73 3.77
N SER A 67 -2.04 2.07 2.86
CA SER A 67 -1.61 3.45 2.59
C SER A 67 -1.16 4.19 3.85
N ASN A 68 -0.38 3.53 4.73
CA ASN A 68 0.08 4.05 6.04
C ASN A 68 -1.06 4.48 6.97
N GLY A 69 -2.23 3.84 6.88
CA GLY A 69 -3.37 4.14 7.72
C GLY A 69 -4.43 5.05 7.08
N ALA A 70 -4.20 5.51 5.85
CA ALA A 70 -5.18 6.34 5.15
C ALA A 70 -6.44 5.55 4.75
N SER A 71 -6.35 4.23 4.61
CA SER A 71 -7.51 3.42 4.23
C SER A 71 -7.60 2.11 5.00
N VAL A 72 -8.82 1.73 5.40
CA VAL A 72 -9.18 0.39 5.89
C VAL A 72 -10.13 -0.23 4.87
N VAL A 73 -9.71 -1.34 4.29
CA VAL A 73 -10.45 -1.99 3.20
C VAL A 73 -11.02 -3.32 3.65
N GLU A 74 -12.28 -3.58 3.30
CA GLU A 74 -12.87 -4.91 3.39
C GLU A 74 -12.43 -5.75 2.19
N LEU A 75 -11.68 -6.82 2.44
CA LEU A 75 -11.02 -7.60 1.39
C LEU A 75 -11.99 -8.37 0.49
N SER A 76 -13.16 -8.75 1.01
CA SER A 76 -14.16 -9.50 0.25
C SER A 76 -14.84 -8.67 -0.85
N THR A 77 -14.97 -7.36 -0.62
CA THR A 77 -15.66 -6.43 -1.53
C THR A 77 -14.72 -5.45 -2.22
N GLY A 78 -13.51 -5.28 -1.67
CA GLY A 78 -12.56 -4.24 -2.07
C GLY A 78 -13.01 -2.82 -1.69
N LYS A 79 -14.08 -2.68 -0.89
CA LYS A 79 -14.61 -1.38 -0.50
C LYS A 79 -13.87 -0.83 0.74
N PRO A 80 -13.55 0.46 0.76
CA PRO A 80 -13.03 1.08 1.96
C PRO A 80 -14.15 1.21 3.02
N LEU A 81 -13.86 0.76 4.24
CA LEU A 81 -14.67 1.04 5.43
C LEU A 81 -14.31 2.40 6.02
N VAL A 82 -13.05 2.77 5.92
CA VAL A 82 -12.51 4.08 6.29
C VAL A 82 -11.61 4.51 5.16
N ASN A 83 -11.75 5.75 4.74
CA ASN A 83 -10.85 6.41 3.80
C ASN A 83 -10.62 7.85 4.27
N LEU A 84 -9.36 8.22 4.45
CA LEU A 84 -8.92 9.52 4.93
C LEU A 84 -7.98 10.15 3.88
N PRO A 85 -8.51 10.48 2.70
CA PRO A 85 -7.73 11.11 1.67
C PRO A 85 -7.39 12.55 2.07
N PHE A 86 -6.32 13.07 1.51
CA PHE A 86 -6.05 14.50 1.55
C PHE A 86 -6.36 15.16 0.20
N ASP A 87 -6.46 16.47 0.21
CA ASP A 87 -6.85 17.27 -0.95
C ASP A 87 -5.82 17.15 -2.08
N ALA A 88 -6.30 16.96 -3.31
CA ALA A 88 -5.44 16.80 -4.48
C ALA A 88 -4.68 18.09 -4.83
N ALA A 89 -5.19 19.28 -4.46
CA ALA A 89 -4.45 20.53 -4.64
C ALA A 89 -3.20 20.54 -3.73
N LEU A 90 -3.33 20.12 -2.47
CA LEU A 90 -2.18 19.97 -1.57
C LEU A 90 -1.20 18.92 -2.10
N ALA A 91 -1.71 17.81 -2.62
CA ALA A 91 -0.86 16.78 -3.22
C ALA A 91 -0.08 17.30 -4.43
N SER A 92 -0.73 18.10 -5.27
CA SER A 92 -0.12 18.75 -6.43
C SER A 92 1.00 19.72 -6.02
N ASP A 93 0.75 20.55 -5.00
CA ASP A 93 1.76 21.48 -4.49
C ASP A 93 2.99 20.74 -3.93
N ILE A 94 2.77 19.67 -3.18
CA ILE A 94 3.85 18.81 -2.64
C ILE A 94 4.61 18.15 -3.80
N TYR A 95 3.90 17.65 -4.80
CA TYR A 95 4.48 17.05 -5.98
C TYR A 95 5.42 18.03 -6.71
N ASP A 96 4.99 19.28 -6.94
CA ASP A 96 5.79 20.32 -7.59
C ASP A 96 7.06 20.64 -6.81
N ILE A 97 6.95 20.74 -5.48
CA ILE A 97 8.11 20.98 -4.61
C ILE A 97 9.14 19.84 -4.76
N VAL A 98 8.70 18.59 -4.75
CA VAL A 98 9.61 17.44 -4.87
C VAL A 98 10.17 17.35 -6.28
N ALA A 99 9.35 17.55 -7.32
CA ALA A 99 9.79 17.52 -8.71
C ALA A 99 10.86 18.61 -8.99
N ALA A 100 10.70 19.79 -8.41
CA ALA A 100 11.67 20.87 -8.53
C ALA A 100 13.06 20.53 -7.94
N THR A 101 13.14 19.57 -7.04
CA THR A 101 14.42 19.06 -6.49
C THR A 101 15.03 17.92 -7.31
N GLY A 102 14.39 17.49 -8.40
CA GLY A 102 14.73 16.28 -9.14
C GLY A 102 14.34 14.99 -8.40
N GLY A 103 13.52 15.10 -7.37
CA GLY A 103 12.99 13.98 -6.63
C GLY A 103 11.90 13.26 -7.42
N ALA A 104 11.68 11.99 -7.08
CA ALA A 104 10.68 11.14 -7.68
C ALA A 104 9.63 10.75 -6.63
N MET A 105 8.34 10.83 -6.98
CA MET A 105 7.24 10.49 -6.09
C MET A 105 6.38 9.35 -6.65
N GLY A 106 5.93 8.46 -5.76
CA GLY A 106 4.82 7.57 -6.02
C GLY A 106 3.59 8.08 -5.30
N ILE A 107 2.49 8.23 -6.01
CA ILE A 107 1.23 8.75 -5.47
C ILE A 107 0.23 7.62 -5.35
N PHE A 108 -0.48 7.56 -4.23
CA PHE A 108 -1.52 6.56 -3.98
C PHE A 108 -2.89 7.21 -4.03
N ILE A 109 -3.74 6.72 -4.92
CA ILE A 109 -5.07 7.28 -5.19
C ILE A 109 -6.06 6.13 -5.37
N GLY A 110 -7.13 6.11 -4.59
CA GLY A 110 -8.21 5.13 -4.72
C GLY A 110 -7.73 3.68 -4.67
N GLY A 111 -6.77 3.38 -3.79
CA GLY A 111 -6.19 2.05 -3.64
C GLY A 111 -5.23 1.62 -4.74
N LYS A 112 -4.83 2.53 -5.63
CA LYS A 112 -3.86 2.30 -6.71
C LYS A 112 -2.64 3.19 -6.53
N ALA A 113 -1.51 2.76 -7.11
CA ALA A 113 -0.28 3.51 -7.05
C ALA A 113 0.08 4.04 -8.44
N TYR A 114 0.35 5.34 -8.53
CA TYR A 114 0.70 6.06 -9.75
C TYR A 114 2.14 6.56 -9.69
N THR A 115 2.76 6.73 -10.86
CA THR A 115 4.10 7.31 -10.99
C THR A 115 4.31 7.86 -12.40
N ASP A 116 5.15 8.88 -12.51
CA ASP A 116 5.68 9.43 -13.75
C ASP A 116 7.19 9.19 -13.93
N TYR A 117 7.81 8.38 -13.07
CA TYR A 117 9.27 8.17 -12.98
C TYR A 117 9.94 7.63 -14.24
N PHE A 118 9.18 7.04 -15.14
CA PHE A 118 9.69 6.37 -16.34
C PHE A 118 9.68 7.26 -17.59
N GLY A 119 9.42 8.57 -17.41
CA GLY A 119 9.47 9.58 -18.46
C GLY A 119 10.88 10.06 -18.81
N ALA A 120 10.96 11.22 -19.45
CA ALA A 120 12.22 11.80 -19.95
C ALA A 120 13.30 12.06 -18.87
N ASN A 121 12.87 12.22 -17.62
CA ASN A 121 13.75 12.35 -16.45
C ASN A 121 13.69 11.07 -15.61
N ASP A 122 14.33 10.00 -16.07
CA ASP A 122 14.36 8.72 -15.36
C ASP A 122 15.16 8.82 -14.05
N GLY A 123 14.56 9.41 -13.00
CA GLY A 123 15.13 9.49 -11.66
C GLY A 123 15.39 8.12 -11.01
N LEU A 124 14.93 7.04 -11.64
CA LEU A 124 15.16 5.67 -11.20
C LEU A 124 16.40 5.03 -11.85
N ALA A 125 17.11 5.71 -12.75
CA ALA A 125 18.28 5.16 -13.45
C ALA A 125 19.37 4.66 -12.48
N LEU A 126 19.48 5.29 -11.30
CA LEU A 126 20.45 4.93 -10.24
C LEU A 126 19.92 3.83 -9.30
N MET A 127 18.66 3.41 -9.42
CA MET A 127 18.10 2.38 -8.55
C MET A 127 18.53 0.97 -8.97
N PRO A 128 18.63 0.03 -8.02
CA PRO A 128 18.86 -1.37 -8.35
C PRO A 128 17.83 -1.92 -9.35
N PRO A 129 18.24 -2.73 -10.35
CA PRO A 129 17.34 -3.22 -11.40
C PRO A 129 16.09 -3.94 -10.87
N ALA A 130 16.23 -4.69 -9.76
CA ALA A 130 15.10 -5.39 -9.14
C ALA A 130 14.05 -4.43 -8.58
N LEU A 131 14.48 -3.34 -7.92
CA LEU A 131 13.58 -2.32 -7.38
C LEU A 131 12.90 -1.55 -8.51
N ARG A 132 13.66 -1.18 -9.55
CA ARG A 132 13.12 -0.51 -10.74
C ARG A 132 12.06 -1.36 -11.44
N ARG A 133 12.28 -2.67 -11.59
CA ARG A 133 11.28 -3.60 -12.13
C ARG A 133 10.05 -3.64 -11.24
N TYR A 134 10.23 -3.82 -9.92
CA TYR A 134 9.11 -3.84 -8.98
C TYR A 134 8.25 -2.56 -9.06
N LEU A 135 8.86 -1.38 -9.11
CA LEU A 135 8.14 -0.11 -9.22
C LEU A 135 7.35 -0.02 -10.53
N ARG A 136 7.95 -0.47 -11.64
CA ARG A 136 7.29 -0.50 -12.94
C ARG A 136 6.09 -1.45 -12.95
N ASP A 137 6.24 -2.64 -12.37
CA ASP A 137 5.22 -3.68 -12.39
C ASP A 137 4.08 -3.39 -11.39
N SER A 138 4.35 -2.61 -10.33
CA SER A 138 3.40 -2.30 -9.25
C SER A 138 2.75 -0.92 -9.35
N ARG A 139 3.09 -0.12 -10.37
CA ARG A 139 2.61 1.26 -10.53
C ARG A 139 1.91 1.46 -11.87
N ILE A 140 0.92 2.34 -11.88
CA ILE A 140 0.36 2.89 -13.10
C ILE A 140 1.28 4.03 -13.54
N VAL A 141 1.94 3.85 -14.68
CA VAL A 141 2.80 4.88 -15.26
C VAL A 141 1.93 5.88 -15.99
N VAL A 142 2.13 7.16 -15.70
CA VAL A 142 1.41 8.28 -16.32
C VAL A 142 2.39 9.31 -16.86
N ASP A 143 1.96 10.06 -17.86
CA ASP A 143 2.77 11.13 -18.45
C ASP A 143 2.54 12.49 -17.77
N ASP A 144 1.37 12.65 -17.13
CA ASP A 144 0.95 13.90 -16.47
C ASP A 144 0.29 13.58 -15.12
N MET A 145 1.02 13.83 -14.04
CA MET A 145 0.51 13.63 -12.68
C MET A 145 -0.55 14.67 -12.28
N HIS A 146 -0.47 15.90 -12.80
CA HIS A 146 -1.49 16.93 -12.52
C HIS A 146 -2.84 16.55 -13.11
N ALA A 147 -2.87 15.94 -14.30
CA ALA A 147 -4.10 15.41 -14.86
C ALA A 147 -4.72 14.30 -13.97
N VAL A 148 -3.87 13.49 -13.34
CA VAL A 148 -4.32 12.47 -12.38
C VAL A 148 -4.91 13.12 -11.13
N PHE A 149 -4.27 14.13 -10.55
CA PHE A 149 -4.80 14.87 -9.41
C PHE A 149 -6.15 15.54 -9.73
N ALA A 150 -6.25 16.17 -10.90
CA ALA A 150 -7.51 16.81 -11.34
C ALA A 150 -8.66 15.82 -11.50
N ALA A 151 -8.36 14.58 -11.93
CA ALA A 151 -9.35 13.51 -12.05
C ALA A 151 -9.78 12.90 -10.71
N HIS A 152 -8.98 13.06 -9.65
CA HIS A 152 -9.18 12.42 -8.34
C HIS A 152 -9.07 13.42 -7.18
N PRO A 153 -9.91 14.47 -7.12
CA PRO A 153 -9.73 15.61 -6.21
C PRO A 153 -9.77 15.26 -4.72
N HIS A 154 -10.38 14.14 -4.35
CA HIS A 154 -10.59 13.72 -2.95
C HIS A 154 -10.25 12.25 -2.71
N GLU A 155 -9.29 11.70 -3.46
CA GLU A 155 -8.94 10.28 -3.38
C GLU A 155 -7.45 10.04 -3.09
N VAL A 156 -6.67 11.09 -2.85
CA VAL A 156 -5.23 10.96 -2.60
C VAL A 156 -5.00 10.41 -1.19
N GLU A 157 -4.40 9.22 -1.10
CA GLU A 157 -4.14 8.53 0.17
C GLU A 157 -2.71 8.75 0.68
N LYS A 158 -1.75 8.95 -0.23
CA LYS A 158 -0.34 9.07 0.11
C LYS A 158 0.45 9.70 -1.03
#